data_ce710af0bea72949865a7569e5a8365d
#
_entry.id   ce710af0bea72949865a7569e5a8365d
#
_cell.length_a   1.000
_cell.length_b   1.000
_cell.length_c   1.000
_cell.angle_alpha   90.00
_cell.angle_beta   90.00
_cell.angle_gamma   90.00
#
_symmetry.space_group_name_H-M   'P 1'
#
loop_
_entity.id
_entity.type
_entity.pdbx_description
1 polymer ?
#
loop_
_entity_poly.entity_id
_entity_poly.type
_entity_poly.pdbx_seq_one_letter_code
_entity_poly.pdbx_strand_id
1 'polypeptide(L)'
;VRSGARVSMPGMMDTILNLGLNDKTVNALALKTSNGRFAKDSYRRFIQMYGNVVMGVEGYHFEELIENYKLTKGVLLDTDLDESDWDGLIVDFKRTVKEKTKKFFPQDVYEQLLGAISAVFLSWDSNRAKVYRKLNQIPAEWGTAVNVQSMVFGNMGADCATGVVFTRNPSDGSNEIYGEYLINAQGEDVVAGTRTPQYITKKARKQAKIKTPSMEEAMPNVYKQLFKILKTLEKHYRDMQDVEFTVENKKLWMLQTRS
;
A
#
# COMPACT_ATOMS: atom_id res chain seq x y z
N VAL A 1 -6.43 2.92 -7.87
CA VAL A 1 -7.71 2.27 -8.25
C VAL A 1 -7.96 1.12 -7.29
N ARG A 2 -9.11 1.07 -6.66
CA ARG A 2 -9.46 0.08 -5.64
C ARG A 2 -10.91 -0.36 -5.75
N SER A 3 -11.22 -1.53 -5.19
CA SER A 3 -12.59 -2.02 -5.12
C SER A 3 -13.45 -1.20 -4.15
N GLY A 4 -14.76 -1.17 -4.42
CA GLY A 4 -15.79 -0.59 -3.57
C GLY A 4 -16.93 -1.59 -3.38
N ALA A 5 -16.61 -2.80 -2.97
CA ALA A 5 -17.60 -3.83 -2.71
C ALA A 5 -18.52 -3.42 -1.55
N ARG A 6 -19.80 -3.84 -1.63
CA ARG A 6 -20.82 -3.54 -0.62
C ARG A 6 -20.49 -4.11 0.76
N VAL A 7 -19.71 -5.18 0.80
CA VAL A 7 -19.25 -5.85 2.03
C VAL A 7 -17.73 -5.88 2.02
N SER A 8 -17.12 -5.74 3.19
CA SER A 8 -15.66 -5.84 3.34
C SER A 8 -15.20 -7.26 2.98
N MET A 9 -14.20 -7.33 2.07
CA MET A 9 -13.58 -8.57 1.62
C MET A 9 -12.04 -8.41 1.65
N PRO A 10 -11.42 -8.37 2.84
CA PRO A 10 -10.00 -8.07 3.01
C PRO A 10 -9.10 -9.00 2.19
N GLY A 11 -8.20 -8.45 1.38
CA GLY A 11 -7.26 -9.21 0.57
C GLY A 11 -7.85 -9.98 -0.62
N MET A 12 -9.19 -9.91 -0.83
CA MET A 12 -9.85 -10.67 -1.89
C MET A 12 -9.90 -9.95 -3.23
N MET A 13 -9.98 -8.62 -3.18
CA MET A 13 -10.07 -7.78 -4.38
C MET A 13 -8.74 -7.13 -4.69
N ASP A 14 -8.47 -6.93 -5.97
CA ASP A 14 -7.25 -6.26 -6.41
C ASP A 14 -7.31 -4.74 -6.18
N THR A 15 -6.14 -4.16 -5.99
CA THR A 15 -5.90 -2.71 -5.90
C THR A 15 -4.71 -2.37 -6.77
N ILE A 16 -4.74 -1.26 -7.47
CA ILE A 16 -3.61 -0.75 -8.26
C ILE A 16 -3.22 0.62 -7.70
N LEU A 17 -2.01 0.69 -7.15
CA LEU A 17 -1.41 1.91 -6.60
C LEU A 17 -0.53 2.60 -7.63
N ASN A 18 -0.18 3.86 -7.37
CA ASN A 18 0.76 4.64 -8.20
C ASN A 18 0.35 4.80 -9.67
N LEU A 19 -0.93 4.62 -9.99
CA LEU A 19 -1.46 4.70 -11.35
C LEU A 19 -1.20 6.09 -11.96
N GLY A 20 -0.90 6.11 -13.25
CA GLY A 20 -0.57 7.34 -13.99
C GLY A 20 0.92 7.63 -14.08
N LEU A 21 1.78 6.83 -13.41
CA LEU A 21 3.22 6.92 -13.60
C LEU A 21 3.62 6.32 -14.96
N ASN A 22 4.45 7.03 -15.65
CA ASN A 22 5.07 6.65 -16.93
C ASN A 22 6.44 7.36 -17.05
N ASP A 23 7.13 7.17 -18.17
CA ASP A 23 8.47 7.74 -18.40
C ASP A 23 8.52 9.29 -18.35
N LYS A 24 7.38 9.95 -18.52
CA LYS A 24 7.26 11.42 -18.40
C LYS A 24 6.84 11.86 -17.00
N THR A 25 5.79 11.23 -16.45
CA THR A 25 5.21 11.67 -15.18
C THR A 25 6.09 11.32 -13.98
N VAL A 26 6.93 10.27 -14.07
CA VAL A 26 7.92 9.96 -13.02
C VAL A 26 8.92 11.09 -12.83
N ASN A 27 9.39 11.72 -13.92
CA ASN A 27 10.30 12.84 -13.85
C ASN A 27 9.62 14.10 -13.26
N ALA A 28 8.36 14.33 -13.60
CA ALA A 28 7.57 15.41 -13.00
C ALA A 28 7.37 15.18 -11.47
N LEU A 29 7.16 13.93 -11.05
CA LEU A 29 7.06 13.58 -9.63
C LEU A 29 8.40 13.81 -8.92
N ALA A 30 9.51 13.39 -9.52
CA ALA A 30 10.85 13.60 -8.98
C ALA A 30 11.16 15.09 -8.76
N LEU A 31 10.85 15.92 -9.74
CA LEU A 31 11.02 17.38 -9.65
C LEU A 31 10.12 18.00 -8.57
N LYS A 32 8.84 17.63 -8.53
CA LYS A 32 7.87 18.15 -7.57
C LYS A 32 8.23 17.80 -6.12
N THR A 33 8.78 16.62 -5.89
CA THR A 33 9.12 16.15 -4.54
C THR A 33 10.59 16.41 -4.18
N SER A 34 11.42 16.86 -5.14
CA SER A 34 12.87 16.93 -5.00
C SER A 34 13.49 15.61 -4.52
N ASN A 35 12.88 14.49 -4.92
CA ASN A 35 13.26 13.14 -4.49
C ASN A 35 13.13 12.15 -5.66
N GLY A 36 14.20 12.03 -6.47
CA GLY A 36 14.24 11.13 -7.61
C GLY A 36 14.12 9.66 -7.20
N ARG A 37 14.82 9.28 -6.13
CA ARG A 37 14.75 7.93 -5.60
C ARG A 37 13.30 7.50 -5.29
N PHE A 38 12.55 8.33 -4.57
CA PHE A 38 11.14 8.08 -4.26
C PHE A 38 10.27 7.93 -5.53
N ALA A 39 10.46 8.84 -6.49
CA ALA A 39 9.68 8.81 -7.73
C ALA A 39 9.94 7.54 -8.54
N LYS A 40 11.21 7.11 -8.64
CA LYS A 40 11.61 5.90 -9.36
C LYS A 40 11.14 4.64 -8.63
N ASP A 41 11.26 4.56 -7.30
CA ASP A 41 10.70 3.46 -6.51
C ASP A 41 9.18 3.36 -6.69
N SER A 42 8.46 4.48 -6.67
CA SER A 42 7.01 4.48 -6.92
C SER A 42 6.66 4.00 -8.34
N TYR A 43 7.47 4.34 -9.33
CA TYR A 43 7.24 3.89 -10.71
C TYR A 43 7.54 2.38 -10.87
N ARG A 44 8.65 1.88 -10.31
CA ARG A 44 8.91 0.42 -10.37
C ARG A 44 7.81 -0.39 -9.67
N ARG A 45 7.31 0.09 -8.49
CA ARG A 45 6.17 -0.52 -7.78
C ARG A 45 4.92 -0.55 -8.66
N PHE A 46 4.67 0.52 -9.38
CA PHE A 46 3.55 0.58 -10.32
C PHE A 46 3.72 -0.44 -11.46
N ILE A 47 4.91 -0.53 -12.07
CA ILE A 47 5.16 -1.51 -13.14
C ILE A 47 4.99 -2.93 -12.63
N GLN A 48 5.50 -3.25 -11.45
CA GLN A 48 5.35 -4.55 -10.81
C GLN A 48 3.87 -4.89 -10.56
N MET A 49 3.15 -3.99 -9.89
CA MET A 49 1.75 -4.21 -9.54
C MET A 49 0.85 -4.28 -10.78
N TYR A 50 0.99 -3.35 -11.72
CA TYR A 50 0.23 -3.34 -12.96
C TYR A 50 0.58 -4.53 -13.86
N GLY A 51 1.86 -4.85 -13.97
CA GLY A 51 2.36 -6.01 -14.69
C GLY A 51 1.77 -7.32 -14.15
N ASN A 52 1.71 -7.46 -12.84
CA ASN A 52 1.14 -8.65 -12.21
C ASN A 52 -0.40 -8.67 -12.33
N VAL A 53 -1.08 -7.64 -11.84
CA VAL A 53 -2.54 -7.63 -11.69
C VAL A 53 -3.27 -7.46 -13.03
N VAL A 54 -2.77 -6.58 -13.91
CA VAL A 54 -3.46 -6.23 -15.16
C VAL A 54 -2.93 -7.02 -16.35
N MET A 55 -1.61 -7.23 -16.40
CA MET A 55 -0.97 -7.86 -17.57
C MET A 55 -0.66 -9.35 -17.36
N GLY A 56 -0.85 -9.90 -16.15
CA GLY A 56 -0.73 -11.32 -15.85
C GLY A 56 0.71 -11.84 -15.77
N VAL A 57 1.67 -10.97 -15.48
CA VAL A 57 3.07 -11.37 -15.23
C VAL A 57 3.19 -11.86 -13.80
N GLU A 58 3.73 -13.06 -13.61
CA GLU A 58 3.93 -13.62 -12.27
C GLU A 58 4.89 -12.77 -11.44
N GLY A 59 4.50 -12.46 -10.19
CA GLY A 59 5.20 -11.51 -9.31
C GLY A 59 6.66 -11.87 -9.04
N TYR A 60 6.97 -13.17 -8.93
CA TYR A 60 8.31 -13.64 -8.64
C TYR A 60 9.38 -13.20 -9.67
N HIS A 61 8.99 -12.92 -10.93
CA HIS A 61 9.92 -12.41 -11.93
C HIS A 61 10.46 -11.02 -11.59
N PHE A 62 9.63 -10.19 -10.96
CA PHE A 62 10.05 -8.86 -10.51
C PHE A 62 10.87 -8.93 -9.22
N GLU A 63 10.47 -9.81 -8.30
CA GLU A 63 11.15 -10.02 -7.03
C GLU A 63 12.58 -10.55 -7.24
N GLU A 64 12.76 -11.51 -8.15
CA GLU A 64 14.07 -12.04 -8.52
C GLU A 64 15.01 -10.94 -9.06
N LEU A 65 14.51 -10.03 -9.87
CA LEU A 65 15.30 -8.90 -10.35
C LEU A 65 15.72 -7.97 -9.21
N ILE A 66 14.84 -7.64 -8.28
CA ILE A 66 15.18 -6.81 -7.11
C ILE A 66 16.27 -7.50 -6.27
N GLU A 67 16.09 -8.80 -5.98
CA GLU A 67 17.07 -9.55 -5.19
C GLU A 67 18.45 -9.58 -5.88
N ASN A 68 18.50 -9.74 -7.20
CA ASN A 68 19.76 -9.71 -7.96
C ASN A 68 20.45 -8.34 -7.87
N TYR A 69 19.71 -7.24 -7.92
CA TYR A 69 20.27 -5.90 -7.71
C TYR A 69 20.81 -5.72 -6.29
N LYS A 70 20.07 -6.17 -5.28
CA LYS A 70 20.52 -6.13 -3.88
C LYS A 70 21.79 -6.96 -3.68
N LEU A 71 21.83 -8.17 -4.20
CA LEU A 71 23.01 -9.05 -4.14
C LEU A 71 24.23 -8.43 -4.81
N THR A 72 24.05 -7.86 -6.00
CA THR A 72 25.15 -7.22 -6.75
C THR A 72 25.71 -6.01 -6.00
N LYS A 73 24.84 -5.27 -5.31
CA LYS A 73 25.21 -4.07 -4.52
C LYS A 73 25.69 -4.42 -3.11
N GLY A 74 25.44 -5.64 -2.62
CA GLY A 74 25.78 -6.06 -1.26
C GLY A 74 24.91 -5.44 -0.18
N VAL A 75 23.63 -5.16 -0.49
CA VAL A 75 22.64 -4.58 0.43
C VAL A 75 21.50 -5.57 0.73
N LEU A 76 20.79 -5.33 1.84
CA LEU A 76 19.72 -6.24 2.29
C LEU A 76 18.31 -5.67 2.06
N LEU A 77 18.16 -4.37 2.15
CA LEU A 77 16.84 -3.72 2.10
C LEU A 77 16.64 -2.96 0.79
N ASP A 78 15.43 -2.94 0.29
CA ASP A 78 15.02 -2.11 -0.85
C ASP A 78 15.30 -0.61 -0.61
N THR A 79 15.26 -0.20 0.66
CA THR A 79 15.58 1.19 1.06
C THR A 79 17.04 1.56 0.84
N ASP A 80 17.92 0.60 0.67
CA ASP A 80 19.35 0.81 0.46
C ASP A 80 19.71 0.96 -1.04
N LEU A 81 18.74 0.66 -1.93
CA LEU A 81 18.88 0.90 -3.36
C LEU A 81 18.70 2.39 -3.66
N ASP A 82 19.56 2.93 -4.49
CA ASP A 82 19.54 4.34 -4.89
C ASP A 82 18.72 4.60 -6.17
N GLU A 83 18.70 5.85 -6.62
CA GLU A 83 17.95 6.27 -7.80
C GLU A 83 18.43 5.57 -9.08
N SER A 84 19.74 5.35 -9.21
CA SER A 84 20.33 4.68 -10.39
C SER A 84 19.95 3.20 -10.45
N ASP A 85 19.91 2.53 -9.29
CA ASP A 85 19.45 1.13 -9.21
C ASP A 85 18.01 1.00 -9.68
N TRP A 86 17.13 1.93 -9.22
CA TRP A 86 15.74 1.95 -9.64
C TRP A 86 15.55 2.26 -11.12
N ASP A 87 16.39 3.10 -11.72
CA ASP A 87 16.35 3.33 -13.17
C ASP A 87 16.68 2.05 -13.95
N GLY A 88 17.71 1.32 -13.54
CA GLY A 88 18.05 0.03 -14.12
C GLY A 88 16.91 -1.00 -13.97
N LEU A 89 16.35 -1.13 -12.77
CA LEU A 89 15.23 -2.04 -12.50
C LEU A 89 13.98 -1.69 -13.30
N ILE A 90 13.65 -0.41 -13.50
CA ILE A 90 12.52 0.02 -14.35
C ILE A 90 12.69 -0.48 -15.79
N VAL A 91 13.91 -0.40 -16.33
CA VAL A 91 14.20 -0.91 -17.68
C VAL A 91 14.01 -2.42 -17.73
N ASP A 92 14.56 -3.15 -16.74
CA ASP A 92 14.46 -4.61 -16.68
C ASP A 92 13.01 -5.09 -16.45
N PHE A 93 12.25 -4.40 -15.62
CA PHE A 93 10.83 -4.69 -15.40
C PHE A 93 10.00 -4.53 -16.69
N LYS A 94 10.20 -3.42 -17.41
CA LYS A 94 9.51 -3.22 -18.69
C LYS A 94 9.91 -4.25 -19.75
N ARG A 95 11.17 -4.68 -19.75
CA ARG A 95 11.65 -5.76 -20.61
C ARG A 95 10.96 -7.08 -20.26
N THR A 96 10.90 -7.42 -18.97
CA THR A 96 10.23 -8.63 -18.47
C THR A 96 8.76 -8.64 -18.85
N VAL A 97 8.03 -7.52 -18.68
CA VAL A 97 6.65 -7.39 -19.11
C VAL A 97 6.52 -7.68 -20.61
N LYS A 98 7.37 -7.08 -21.45
CA LYS A 98 7.35 -7.32 -22.90
C LYS A 98 7.64 -8.78 -23.28
N GLU A 99 8.61 -9.39 -22.63
CA GLU A 99 9.00 -10.80 -22.89
C GLU A 99 7.88 -11.78 -22.52
N LYS A 100 7.23 -11.56 -21.37
CA LYS A 100 6.18 -12.46 -20.87
C LYS A 100 4.83 -12.26 -21.56
N THR A 101 4.46 -11.01 -21.87
CA THR A 101 3.13 -10.68 -22.40
C THR A 101 3.11 -10.41 -23.90
N LYS A 102 4.28 -10.23 -24.52
CA LYS A 102 4.45 -9.75 -25.92
C LYS A 102 3.91 -8.33 -26.14
N LYS A 103 3.55 -7.62 -25.06
CA LYS A 103 3.05 -6.23 -25.08
C LYS A 103 4.01 -5.31 -24.33
N PHE A 104 4.10 -4.06 -24.75
CA PHE A 104 4.82 -3.05 -23.99
C PHE A 104 4.02 -2.64 -22.77
N PHE A 105 4.73 -2.23 -21.72
CA PHE A 105 4.09 -1.57 -20.57
C PHE A 105 3.44 -0.25 -21.03
N PRO A 106 2.13 -0.03 -20.77
CA PRO A 106 1.40 1.11 -21.30
C PRO A 106 1.93 2.43 -20.76
N GLN A 107 2.13 3.40 -21.63
CA GLN A 107 2.59 4.75 -21.29
C GLN A 107 1.44 5.78 -21.32
N ASP A 108 0.31 5.44 -21.92
CA ASP A 108 -0.89 6.26 -21.89
C ASP A 108 -1.63 6.08 -20.57
N VAL A 109 -1.92 7.19 -19.88
CA VAL A 109 -2.54 7.16 -18.54
C VAL A 109 -4.00 6.71 -18.57
N TYR A 110 -4.71 6.91 -19.68
CA TYR A 110 -6.08 6.44 -19.82
C TYR A 110 -6.14 4.95 -20.12
N GLU A 111 -5.19 4.42 -20.92
CA GLU A 111 -5.02 2.99 -21.13
C GLU A 111 -4.74 2.29 -19.79
N GLN A 112 -3.82 2.85 -18.99
CA GLN A 112 -3.53 2.35 -17.64
C GLN A 112 -4.78 2.35 -16.76
N LEU A 113 -5.56 3.45 -16.78
CA LEU A 113 -6.75 3.59 -15.96
C LEU A 113 -7.83 2.56 -16.33
N LEU A 114 -8.13 2.42 -17.61
CA LEU A 114 -9.12 1.46 -18.08
C LEU A 114 -8.69 0.01 -17.79
N GLY A 115 -7.42 -0.32 -17.99
CA GLY A 115 -6.86 -1.62 -17.63
C GLY A 115 -7.00 -1.92 -16.13
N ALA A 116 -6.67 -0.95 -15.27
CA ALA A 116 -6.79 -1.08 -13.83
C ALA A 116 -8.26 -1.24 -13.37
N ILE A 117 -9.19 -0.45 -13.91
CA ILE A 117 -10.62 -0.56 -13.62
C ILE A 117 -11.14 -1.95 -14.01
N SER A 118 -10.78 -2.42 -15.21
CA SER A 118 -11.18 -3.74 -15.69
C SER A 118 -10.64 -4.86 -14.79
N ALA A 119 -9.37 -4.79 -14.39
CA ALA A 119 -8.76 -5.77 -13.49
C ALA A 119 -9.45 -5.82 -12.13
N VAL A 120 -9.81 -4.67 -11.55
CA VAL A 120 -10.54 -4.63 -10.27
C VAL A 120 -11.93 -5.25 -10.42
N PHE A 121 -12.67 -4.98 -11.49
CA PHE A 121 -13.95 -5.67 -11.73
C PHE A 121 -13.77 -7.18 -11.89
N LEU A 122 -12.79 -7.62 -12.66
CA LEU A 122 -12.51 -9.04 -12.88
C LEU A 122 -12.07 -9.76 -11.60
N SER A 123 -11.42 -9.05 -10.67
CA SER A 123 -10.99 -9.61 -9.39
C SER A 123 -12.16 -10.10 -8.51
N TRP A 124 -13.38 -9.59 -8.73
CA TRP A 124 -14.60 -10.12 -8.12
C TRP A 124 -14.79 -11.60 -8.43
N ASP A 125 -14.43 -12.04 -9.65
CA ASP A 125 -14.59 -13.42 -10.09
C ASP A 125 -13.31 -14.27 -9.96
N SER A 126 -12.30 -13.76 -9.25
CA SER A 126 -11.11 -14.55 -8.88
C SER A 126 -11.49 -15.73 -7.98
N ASN A 127 -10.69 -16.80 -8.02
CA ASN A 127 -10.95 -17.98 -7.18
C ASN A 127 -11.00 -17.65 -5.70
N ARG A 128 -10.05 -16.82 -5.21
CA ARG A 128 -10.03 -16.39 -3.80
C ARG A 128 -11.28 -15.61 -3.40
N ALA A 129 -11.76 -14.70 -4.25
CA ALA A 129 -12.97 -13.93 -4.00
C ALA A 129 -14.24 -14.81 -4.00
N LYS A 130 -14.33 -15.77 -4.94
CA LYS A 130 -15.44 -16.73 -5.00
C LYS A 130 -15.50 -17.61 -3.75
N VAL A 131 -14.36 -18.15 -3.30
CA VAL A 131 -14.30 -18.98 -2.07
C VAL A 131 -14.68 -18.15 -0.85
N TYR A 132 -14.13 -16.94 -0.73
CA TYR A 132 -14.45 -16.03 0.39
C TYR A 132 -15.95 -15.70 0.45
N ARG A 133 -16.56 -15.34 -0.69
CA ARG A 133 -17.99 -15.05 -0.77
C ARG A 133 -18.83 -16.25 -0.36
N LYS A 134 -18.48 -17.45 -0.84
CA LYS A 134 -19.19 -18.67 -0.45
C LYS A 134 -19.14 -18.92 1.06
N LEU A 135 -17.98 -18.78 1.67
CA LEU A 135 -17.80 -18.99 3.12
C LEU A 135 -18.54 -17.94 3.96
N ASN A 136 -18.62 -16.72 3.48
CA ASN A 136 -19.24 -15.60 4.20
C ASN A 136 -20.70 -15.30 3.74
N GLN A 137 -21.29 -16.18 2.93
CA GLN A 137 -22.68 -16.07 2.44
C GLN A 137 -22.95 -14.73 1.72
N ILE A 138 -21.95 -14.22 0.98
CA ILE A 138 -22.06 -12.99 0.20
C ILE A 138 -22.59 -13.32 -1.20
N PRO A 139 -23.74 -12.74 -1.62
CA PRO A 139 -24.35 -13.01 -2.93
C PRO A 139 -23.42 -12.63 -4.09
N ALA A 140 -23.29 -13.53 -5.06
CA ALA A 140 -22.39 -13.32 -6.20
C ALA A 140 -22.88 -12.18 -7.12
N GLU A 141 -24.19 -11.99 -7.20
CA GLU A 141 -24.85 -10.97 -8.01
C GLU A 141 -24.66 -9.53 -7.53
N TRP A 142 -24.11 -9.32 -6.33
CA TRP A 142 -23.84 -7.98 -5.82
C TRP A 142 -22.76 -7.25 -6.60
N GLY A 143 -21.78 -7.97 -7.11
CA GLY A 143 -20.65 -7.37 -7.79
C GLY A 143 -19.81 -6.42 -6.93
N THR A 144 -18.98 -5.62 -7.57
CA THR A 144 -18.17 -4.58 -6.92
C THR A 144 -18.28 -3.27 -7.67
N ALA A 145 -18.14 -2.15 -6.96
CA ALA A 145 -17.81 -0.86 -7.55
C ALA A 145 -16.29 -0.69 -7.62
N VAL A 146 -15.85 0.30 -8.36
CA VAL A 146 -14.44 0.71 -8.43
C VAL A 146 -14.32 2.16 -8.04
N ASN A 147 -13.37 2.47 -7.17
CA ASN A 147 -13.03 3.84 -6.78
C ASN A 147 -11.67 4.22 -7.36
N VAL A 148 -11.60 5.40 -7.95
CA VAL A 148 -10.35 6.05 -8.36
C VAL A 148 -10.06 7.15 -7.34
N GLN A 149 -9.00 7.00 -6.58
CA GLN A 149 -8.65 7.86 -5.46
C GLN A 149 -7.24 8.42 -5.65
N SER A 150 -7.04 9.69 -5.33
CA SER A 150 -5.70 10.29 -5.34
C SER A 150 -4.76 9.54 -4.41
N MET A 151 -3.52 9.33 -4.87
CA MET A 151 -2.47 8.74 -4.03
C MET A 151 -2.06 9.72 -2.92
N VAL A 152 -1.80 9.15 -1.75
CA VAL A 152 -1.11 9.78 -0.63
C VAL A 152 0.11 8.93 -0.32
N PHE A 153 1.27 9.56 -0.20
CA PHE A 153 2.54 8.86 -0.15
C PHE A 153 3.11 8.81 1.26
N GLY A 154 3.15 7.61 1.84
CA GLY A 154 3.80 7.33 3.12
C GLY A 154 5.30 7.10 3.02
N ASN A 155 5.86 7.09 1.80
CA ASN A 155 7.24 6.71 1.50
C ASN A 155 8.08 7.84 0.86
N MET A 156 7.72 9.10 1.10
CA MET A 156 8.53 10.24 0.61
C MET A 156 9.70 10.63 1.51
N GLY A 157 9.83 10.03 2.69
CA GLY A 157 10.90 10.33 3.64
C GLY A 157 10.49 10.16 5.11
N ALA A 158 11.32 10.65 6.02
CA ALA A 158 11.17 10.48 7.47
C ALA A 158 9.91 11.13 8.07
N ASP A 159 9.36 12.14 7.41
CA ASP A 159 8.13 12.84 7.81
C ASP A 159 6.85 12.17 7.26
N CYS A 160 7.00 11.00 6.65
CA CYS A 160 5.94 10.21 6.04
C CYS A 160 5.86 8.83 6.69
N ALA A 161 4.65 8.28 6.76
CA ALA A 161 4.41 6.96 7.35
C ALA A 161 3.11 6.36 6.81
N THR A 162 2.95 5.06 6.97
CA THR A 162 1.66 4.38 6.77
C THR A 162 1.40 3.42 7.92
N GLY A 163 0.14 3.10 8.20
CA GLY A 163 -0.18 2.20 9.28
C GLY A 163 -1.62 1.71 9.28
N VAL A 164 -1.82 0.73 10.14
CA VAL A 164 -3.13 0.12 10.42
C VAL A 164 -3.39 0.20 11.92
N VAL A 165 -4.60 0.57 12.30
CA VAL A 165 -4.94 0.76 13.71
C VAL A 165 -6.39 0.37 13.98
N PHE A 166 -6.58 -0.37 15.08
CA PHE A 166 -7.89 -0.70 15.63
C PHE A 166 -8.26 0.29 16.74
N THR A 167 -9.52 0.69 16.80
CA THR A 167 -10.01 1.58 17.86
C THR A 167 -10.01 0.91 19.24
N ARG A 168 -10.02 -0.45 19.25
CA ARG A 168 -9.90 -1.31 20.43
C ARG A 168 -8.91 -2.42 20.18
N ASN A 169 -8.46 -3.08 21.22
CA ASN A 169 -7.68 -4.30 21.08
C ASN A 169 -8.57 -5.43 20.49
N PRO A 170 -8.25 -5.95 19.29
CA PRO A 170 -9.09 -6.97 18.64
C PRO A 170 -9.07 -8.33 19.35
N SER A 171 -8.10 -8.57 20.23
CA SER A 171 -7.97 -9.86 20.94
C SER A 171 -8.91 -10.00 22.13
N ASP A 172 -9.22 -8.90 22.84
CA ASP A 172 -9.97 -8.92 24.09
C ASP A 172 -11.08 -7.85 24.17
N GLY A 173 -11.18 -6.97 23.16
CA GLY A 173 -12.17 -5.90 23.11
C GLY A 173 -11.89 -4.72 24.07
N SER A 174 -10.75 -4.73 24.78
CA SER A 174 -10.39 -3.66 25.69
C SER A 174 -10.28 -2.31 24.99
N ASN A 175 -10.65 -1.22 25.68
CA ASN A 175 -10.64 0.14 25.13
C ASN A 175 -9.22 0.69 25.06
N GLU A 176 -8.37 -0.03 24.34
CA GLU A 176 -6.98 0.35 24.09
C GLU A 176 -6.74 0.34 22.59
N ILE A 177 -6.18 1.43 22.06
CA ILE A 177 -5.80 1.50 20.64
C ILE A 177 -4.72 0.46 20.38
N TYR A 178 -4.95 -0.38 19.40
CA TYR A 178 -4.04 -1.43 18.95
C TYR A 178 -3.67 -1.19 17.49
N GLY A 179 -2.38 -1.24 17.16
CA GLY A 179 -1.97 -1.07 15.76
C GLY A 179 -0.49 -0.79 15.61
N GLU A 180 -0.12 -0.70 14.35
CA GLU A 180 1.27 -0.59 13.92
C GLU A 180 1.41 0.42 12.78
N TYR A 181 2.61 0.97 12.64
CA TYR A 181 2.96 1.88 11.55
C TYR A 181 4.39 1.67 11.10
N LEU A 182 4.68 2.09 9.88
CA LEU A 182 6.03 2.14 9.30
C LEU A 182 6.34 3.55 8.81
N ILE A 183 7.50 4.09 9.23
CA ILE A 183 8.04 5.33 8.68
C ILE A 183 8.60 5.03 7.29
N ASN A 184 8.41 5.98 6.36
CA ASN A 184 8.89 5.90 4.99
C ASN A 184 8.49 4.58 4.30
N ALA A 185 7.17 4.33 4.21
CA ALA A 185 6.59 3.09 3.70
C ALA A 185 5.25 3.31 2.99
N GLN A 186 4.93 2.46 2.02
CA GLN A 186 3.59 2.35 1.45
C GLN A 186 2.78 1.27 2.22
N GLY A 187 1.46 1.22 1.99
CA GLY A 187 0.57 0.26 2.66
C GLY A 187 0.97 -1.19 2.46
N GLU A 188 1.44 -1.54 1.27
CA GLU A 188 1.93 -2.89 0.97
C GLU A 188 3.14 -3.31 1.81
N ASP A 189 4.02 -2.38 2.20
CA ASP A 189 5.18 -2.68 3.04
C ASP A 189 4.79 -3.10 4.46
N VAL A 190 3.64 -2.59 4.97
CA VAL A 190 3.09 -2.99 6.27
C VAL A 190 2.56 -4.41 6.23
N VAL A 191 1.89 -4.76 5.12
CA VAL A 191 1.21 -6.06 4.97
C VAL A 191 2.20 -7.16 4.58
N ALA A 192 3.23 -6.83 3.79
CA ALA A 192 4.23 -7.80 3.32
C ALA A 192 5.16 -8.33 4.42
N GLY A 193 5.25 -7.64 5.58
CA GLY A 193 6.09 -8.07 6.69
C GLY A 193 7.60 -8.01 6.42
N THR A 194 8.02 -7.30 5.38
CA THR A 194 9.44 -7.16 5.00
C THR A 194 10.24 -6.29 5.96
N ARG A 195 9.55 -5.44 6.72
CA ARG A 195 10.12 -4.55 7.74
C ARG A 195 9.35 -4.72 9.04
N THR A 196 10.02 -4.62 10.18
CA THR A 196 9.39 -4.68 11.50
C THR A 196 8.60 -3.38 11.77
N PRO A 197 7.27 -3.44 11.90
CA PRO A 197 6.48 -2.27 12.21
C PRO A 197 6.73 -1.74 13.62
N GLN A 198 6.37 -0.47 13.83
CA GLN A 198 6.47 0.22 15.10
C GLN A 198 5.07 0.37 15.72
N TYR A 199 5.00 0.40 17.04
CA TYR A 199 3.73 0.53 17.77
C TYR A 199 3.14 1.94 17.68
N ILE A 200 1.82 2.03 17.63
CA ILE A 200 1.09 3.31 17.65
C ILE A 200 1.26 4.01 19.00
N THR A 201 1.11 3.26 20.12
CA THR A 201 1.11 3.85 21.47
C THR A 201 2.40 3.58 22.23
N LYS A 202 2.77 4.53 23.06
CA LYS A 202 3.90 4.40 24.00
C LYS A 202 3.70 3.26 25.01
N LYS A 203 2.45 2.99 25.40
CA LYS A 203 2.10 1.88 26.30
C LYS A 203 2.46 0.54 25.66
N ALA A 204 1.96 0.27 24.45
CA ALA A 204 2.23 -0.98 23.73
C ALA A 204 3.73 -1.17 23.48
N ARG A 205 4.44 -0.13 23.04
CA ARG A 205 5.90 -0.17 22.87
C ARG A 205 6.64 -0.59 24.15
N LYS A 206 6.26 -0.01 25.30
CA LYS A 206 6.87 -0.33 26.59
C LYS A 206 6.60 -1.77 27.01
N GLN A 207 5.38 -2.25 26.83
CA GLN A 207 5.00 -3.64 27.13
C GLN A 207 5.78 -4.64 26.28
N ALA A 208 5.98 -4.33 25.00
CA ALA A 208 6.77 -5.15 24.08
C ALA A 208 8.29 -5.00 24.27
N LYS A 209 8.76 -4.08 25.14
CA LYS A 209 10.18 -3.79 25.40
C LYS A 209 10.96 -3.40 24.13
N ILE A 210 10.31 -2.75 23.18
CA ILE A 210 10.90 -2.31 21.91
C ILE A 210 11.56 -0.93 22.09
N LYS A 211 12.75 -0.75 21.49
CA LYS A 211 13.53 0.49 21.59
C LYS A 211 13.08 1.57 20.62
N THR A 212 12.60 1.20 19.44
CA THR A 212 12.14 2.14 18.41
C THR A 212 10.95 2.95 18.93
N PRO A 213 10.90 4.28 18.70
CA PRO A 213 9.82 5.12 19.19
C PRO A 213 8.45 4.69 18.62
N SER A 214 7.42 4.79 19.46
CA SER A 214 6.03 4.67 19.00
C SER A 214 5.62 5.91 18.20
N MET A 215 4.51 5.82 17.45
CA MET A 215 3.96 6.98 16.73
C MET A 215 3.63 8.15 17.68
N GLU A 216 3.13 7.84 18.86
CA GLU A 216 2.86 8.82 19.92
C GLU A 216 4.10 9.64 20.30
N GLU A 217 5.30 9.03 20.24
CA GLU A 217 6.58 9.67 20.54
C GLU A 217 7.22 10.34 19.32
N ALA A 218 7.19 9.68 18.15
CA ALA A 218 7.82 10.16 16.91
C ALA A 218 7.01 11.25 16.21
N MET A 219 5.67 11.15 16.24
CA MET A 219 4.76 12.05 15.53
C MET A 219 3.60 12.51 16.44
N PRO A 220 3.86 13.21 17.58
CA PRO A 220 2.85 13.46 18.60
C PRO A 220 1.63 14.26 18.13
N ASN A 221 1.80 15.19 17.18
CA ASN A 221 0.70 15.98 16.65
C ASN A 221 -0.21 15.12 15.73
N VAL A 222 0.39 14.26 14.91
CA VAL A 222 -0.33 13.31 14.05
C VAL A 222 -1.07 12.28 14.90
N TYR A 223 -0.41 11.74 15.92
CA TYR A 223 -1.03 10.82 16.87
C TYR A 223 -2.27 11.42 17.57
N LYS A 224 -2.19 12.68 18.03
CA LYS A 224 -3.34 13.36 18.65
C LYS A 224 -4.53 13.49 17.68
N GLN A 225 -4.25 13.79 16.40
CA GLN A 225 -5.29 13.85 15.38
C GLN A 225 -5.90 12.46 15.11
N LEU A 226 -5.06 11.45 14.93
CA LEU A 226 -5.48 10.05 14.75
C LEU A 226 -6.37 9.60 15.91
N PHE A 227 -5.94 9.80 17.15
CA PHE A 227 -6.68 9.45 18.36
C PHE A 227 -8.09 10.08 18.38
N LYS A 228 -8.20 11.37 18.03
CA LYS A 228 -9.50 12.05 17.95
C LYS A 228 -10.41 11.44 16.89
N ILE A 229 -9.86 11.12 15.72
CA ILE A 229 -10.62 10.52 14.62
C ILE A 229 -11.09 9.12 15.00
N LEU A 230 -10.22 8.27 15.59
CA LEU A 230 -10.59 6.92 16.02
C LEU A 230 -11.78 6.94 16.99
N LYS A 231 -11.77 7.86 17.97
CA LYS A 231 -12.92 8.03 18.89
C LYS A 231 -14.19 8.46 18.17
N THR A 232 -14.06 9.32 17.16
CA THR A 232 -15.21 9.77 16.37
C THR A 232 -15.79 8.62 15.55
N LEU A 233 -14.94 7.82 14.91
CA LEU A 233 -15.36 6.67 14.11
C LEU A 233 -16.07 5.62 14.96
N GLU A 234 -15.47 5.20 16.09
CA GLU A 234 -16.10 4.23 16.99
C GLU A 234 -17.45 4.71 17.52
N LYS A 235 -17.55 5.99 17.91
CA LYS A 235 -18.83 6.57 18.35
C LYS A 235 -19.87 6.59 17.23
N HIS A 236 -19.46 6.89 15.98
CA HIS A 236 -20.34 6.98 14.82
C HIS A 236 -20.88 5.61 14.42
N TYR A 237 -20.01 4.64 14.26
CA TYR A 237 -20.38 3.28 13.83
C TYR A 237 -20.90 2.42 14.99
N ARG A 238 -20.67 2.82 16.25
CA ARG A 238 -21.03 2.08 17.47
C ARG A 238 -20.40 0.68 17.52
N ASP A 239 -19.25 0.54 16.90
CA ASP A 239 -18.51 -0.70 16.79
C ASP A 239 -17.02 -0.42 16.67
N MET A 240 -16.17 -1.41 17.01
CA MET A 240 -14.74 -1.36 16.80
C MET A 240 -14.46 -1.11 15.32
N GLN A 241 -13.47 -0.29 15.03
CA GLN A 241 -13.06 0.03 13.65
C GLN A 241 -11.62 -0.39 13.41
N ASP A 242 -11.41 -1.10 12.30
CA ASP A 242 -10.12 -1.30 11.64
C ASP A 242 -9.89 -0.14 10.68
N VAL A 243 -8.79 0.58 10.83
CA VAL A 243 -8.55 1.84 10.13
C VAL A 243 -7.18 1.84 9.48
N GLU A 244 -7.16 2.13 8.18
CA GLU A 244 -5.95 2.36 7.41
C GLU A 244 -5.68 3.86 7.29
N PHE A 245 -4.44 4.28 7.52
CA PHE A 245 -4.04 5.68 7.42
C PHE A 245 -2.66 5.85 6.80
N THR A 246 -2.42 7.03 6.25
CA THR A 246 -1.10 7.46 5.77
C THR A 246 -0.79 8.85 6.31
N VAL A 247 0.47 9.08 6.59
CA VAL A 247 1.03 10.39 6.92
C VAL A 247 1.91 10.83 5.77
N GLU A 248 1.58 11.94 5.14
CA GLU A 248 2.35 12.56 4.08
C GLU A 248 2.83 13.94 4.54
N ASN A 249 4.12 14.14 4.67
CA ASN A 249 4.70 15.41 5.14
C ASN A 249 4.04 15.90 6.45
N LYS A 250 3.99 15.04 7.47
CA LYS A 250 3.36 15.30 8.79
C LYS A 250 1.84 15.54 8.75
N LYS A 251 1.18 15.41 7.60
CA LYS A 251 -0.27 15.51 7.47
C LYS A 251 -0.91 14.12 7.48
N LEU A 252 -1.89 13.92 8.37
CA LEU A 252 -2.64 12.67 8.47
C LEU A 252 -3.73 12.59 7.38
N TRP A 253 -3.81 11.43 6.76
CA TRP A 253 -4.86 11.05 5.80
C TRP A 253 -5.48 9.72 6.20
N MET A 254 -6.80 9.71 6.31
CA MET A 254 -7.55 8.48 6.54
C MET A 254 -7.87 7.85 5.20
N LEU A 255 -7.53 6.57 5.02
CA LEU A 255 -7.70 5.88 3.74
C LEU A 255 -8.93 4.98 3.72
N GLN A 256 -9.17 4.25 4.81
CA GLN A 256 -10.28 3.32 4.92
C GLN A 256 -10.63 3.09 6.39
N THR A 257 -11.92 2.79 6.66
CA THR A 257 -12.40 2.24 7.92
C THR A 257 -13.31 1.04 7.66
N ARG A 258 -13.25 0.06 8.54
CA ARG A 258 -14.04 -1.18 8.51
C ARG A 258 -14.50 -1.52 9.93
N SER A 259 -15.71 -2.09 10.06
CA SER A 259 -16.18 -2.75 11.28
C SER A 259 -15.77 -4.20 11.32
#